data_0a288dca96afacd786b7cd84ceed5fd2
#
_entry.id   0a288dca96afacd786b7cd84ceed5fd2
#
_cell.length_a   1.000
_cell.length_b   1.000
_cell.length_c   1.000
_cell.angle_alpha   90.00
_cell.angle_beta   90.00
_cell.angle_gamma   90.00
#
_symmetry.space_group_name_H-M   'P 1'
#
loop_
_entity.id
_entity.type
_entity.pdbx_description
1 polymer ?
#
loop_
_entity_poly.entity_id
_entity_poly.type
_entity_poly.pdbx_seq_one_letter_code
_entity_poly.pdbx_strand_id
1 'polypeptide(L)'
;MKKSILCLSIATLLSACGGGSSSDSNNNTNTTSTPSQLNGMATQVTDTHVTINDYKLNAQSAEISYDDQIMTMQDIQEGMRIEVETDRSGNAEEIEIDPNLVGIISSVTADSIVVNGVTVSTTDVATAFTKGNWVFANGYFNDSGEWQSEGVFSVTPMHEAEIEGMVSQLTDHSFFIGPTEIDYSTAHVDLDDGQAIANGDWVEVEGRMDGTVFVASEVEIENDDQYSDMELEGTITWVNNEQTSIELNGRTSITITTNTVFDDGKQTDLIEGARIEADLISGTSGLEATKIEFEDGSGSQTQSSVKFALSGTATLITNSTFSINGYEFNTDNRTKFEDRLTMATIDNTDIEIEGVELTDSNSNTIYLVKEVEALETNDNDIDLEGLIENGMLWGYSSDSSYGHDGSRTDVECTLVHINTEVSNCRVDD
;
A
#
# COMPACT_ATOMS: atom_id res chain seq x y z
N MET A 1 -12.89 23.02 -5.36
CA MET A 1 -13.16 22.40 -6.67
C MET A 1 -11.81 21.93 -7.17
N LYS A 2 -11.39 20.74 -6.70
CA LYS A 2 -10.22 20.10 -7.32
C LYS A 2 -10.52 19.91 -8.80
N LYS A 3 -9.60 20.29 -9.64
CA LYS A 3 -9.73 20.01 -11.08
C LYS A 3 -9.30 18.57 -11.27
N SER A 4 -10.28 17.65 -11.32
CA SER A 4 -10.01 16.34 -11.91
C SER A 4 -9.21 16.54 -13.19
N ILE A 5 -8.00 16.03 -13.24
CA ILE A 5 -7.15 16.10 -14.44
C ILE A 5 -7.84 15.28 -15.53
N LEU A 6 -8.57 15.98 -16.37
CA LEU A 6 -9.21 15.39 -17.54
C LEU A 6 -8.13 15.18 -18.60
N CYS A 7 -7.57 13.97 -18.66
CA CYS A 7 -6.67 13.56 -19.74
C CYS A 7 -7.36 13.70 -21.10
N LEU A 8 -7.16 14.80 -21.76
CA LEU A 8 -7.63 15.03 -23.12
C LEU A 8 -6.63 14.42 -24.11
N SER A 9 -6.83 13.16 -24.45
CA SER A 9 -6.05 12.44 -25.46
C SER A 9 -6.23 13.06 -26.85
N ILE A 10 -5.30 13.90 -27.28
CA ILE A 10 -5.22 14.35 -28.67
C ILE A 10 -4.36 13.37 -29.47
N ALA A 11 -5.00 12.44 -30.15
CA ALA A 11 -4.37 11.59 -31.14
C ALA A 11 -3.98 12.39 -32.36
N THR A 12 -2.72 12.73 -32.56
CA THR A 12 -2.19 13.23 -33.82
C THR A 12 -1.34 12.20 -34.54
N LEU A 13 -1.81 11.78 -35.68
CA LEU A 13 -1.13 10.90 -36.63
C LEU A 13 0.19 11.50 -37.10
N LEU A 14 1.28 10.78 -36.95
CA LEU A 14 2.57 11.11 -37.53
C LEU A 14 2.87 10.25 -38.72
N SER A 15 3.08 10.93 -39.84
CA SER A 15 3.67 10.34 -41.03
C SER A 15 5.20 10.46 -41.00
N ALA A 16 5.85 9.34 -41.30
CA ALA A 16 7.29 9.17 -41.38
C ALA A 16 7.94 9.80 -42.62
N CYS A 17 9.21 10.15 -42.52
CA CYS A 17 10.29 9.90 -43.49
C CYS A 17 11.52 10.64 -43.01
N GLY A 18 12.71 10.06 -42.84
CA GLY A 18 13.54 9.27 -43.70
C GLY A 18 14.95 9.78 -43.70
N GLY A 19 15.93 8.92 -43.41
CA GLY A 19 17.20 8.88 -44.09
C GLY A 19 18.45 9.57 -43.53
N GLY A 20 19.44 8.78 -43.12
CA GLY A 20 20.80 9.01 -43.58
C GLY A 20 21.97 9.08 -42.60
N SER A 21 22.64 7.95 -42.40
CA SER A 21 24.09 7.74 -42.33
C SER A 21 24.95 8.21 -41.15
N SER A 22 25.39 7.20 -40.42
CA SER A 22 26.76 6.86 -39.96
C SER A 22 27.63 7.86 -39.22
N SER A 23 27.95 7.54 -37.96
CA SER A 23 29.31 7.15 -37.60
C SER A 23 29.38 6.68 -36.14
N ASP A 24 30.17 5.62 -35.92
CA ASP A 24 30.40 4.93 -34.65
C ASP A 24 30.75 5.87 -33.50
N SER A 25 30.08 5.66 -32.36
CA SER A 25 30.67 5.74 -31.04
C SER A 25 29.86 4.84 -30.13
N ASN A 26 30.42 3.72 -29.70
CA ASN A 26 29.91 2.91 -28.62
C ASN A 26 29.81 3.76 -27.35
N ASN A 27 28.67 4.26 -27.07
CA ASN A 27 28.17 4.54 -25.72
C ASN A 27 26.84 3.85 -25.64
N ASN A 28 26.84 2.70 -24.97
CA ASN A 28 25.64 2.02 -24.57
C ASN A 28 25.11 2.75 -23.35
N THR A 29 24.58 3.94 -23.55
CA THR A 29 23.65 4.54 -22.60
C THR A 29 22.28 4.00 -23.00
N ASN A 30 21.78 3.01 -22.26
CA ASN A 30 20.35 2.84 -22.13
C ASN A 30 19.84 4.21 -21.62
N THR A 31 19.33 5.03 -22.49
CA THR A 31 18.47 6.14 -22.10
C THR A 31 17.13 5.50 -21.79
N THR A 32 16.95 5.03 -20.56
CA THR A 32 15.62 4.87 -19.98
C THR A 32 14.97 6.24 -20.11
N SER A 33 13.85 6.31 -20.80
CA SER A 33 13.04 7.52 -20.85
C SER A 33 12.55 7.78 -19.43
N THR A 34 12.67 9.03 -18.95
CA THR A 34 12.05 9.41 -17.68
C THR A 34 10.58 8.99 -17.70
N PRO A 35 10.07 8.30 -16.67
CA PRO A 35 8.65 8.01 -16.53
C PRO A 35 7.80 9.27 -16.67
N SER A 36 6.56 9.15 -17.12
CA SER A 36 5.66 10.29 -17.23
C SER A 36 5.17 10.77 -15.87
N GLN A 37 5.19 9.91 -14.88
CA GLN A 37 4.75 10.17 -13.52
C GLN A 37 5.68 9.43 -12.55
N LEU A 38 6.05 10.10 -11.46
CA LEU A 38 6.93 9.61 -10.41
C LEU A 38 6.27 9.91 -9.07
N ASN A 39 6.18 8.94 -8.19
CA ASN A 39 5.72 9.14 -6.81
C ASN A 39 6.77 8.56 -5.85
N GLY A 40 7.26 9.37 -4.93
CA GLY A 40 8.31 8.96 -4.02
C GLY A 40 8.80 10.12 -3.14
N MET A 41 9.97 9.92 -2.50
CA MET A 41 10.56 10.95 -1.65
C MET A 41 11.50 11.86 -2.42
N ALA A 42 11.42 13.15 -2.16
CA ALA A 42 12.39 14.12 -2.67
C ALA A 42 13.74 13.90 -1.97
N THR A 43 14.72 13.31 -2.65
CA THR A 43 16.04 12.99 -2.08
C THR A 43 17.02 14.14 -2.14
N GLN A 44 16.88 15.06 -3.10
CA GLN A 44 17.62 16.31 -3.19
C GLN A 44 16.73 17.43 -3.71
N VAL A 45 16.78 18.58 -3.07
CA VAL A 45 16.00 19.76 -3.46
C VAL A 45 16.94 20.98 -3.59
N THR A 46 16.82 21.70 -4.70
CA THR A 46 17.52 22.96 -4.95
C THR A 46 16.53 23.99 -5.49
N ASP A 47 16.97 25.24 -5.70
CA ASP A 47 16.08 26.29 -6.27
C ASP A 47 15.52 25.96 -7.66
N THR A 48 16.08 24.99 -8.37
CA THR A 48 15.76 24.71 -9.79
C THR A 48 15.64 23.23 -10.13
N HIS A 49 15.95 22.33 -9.22
CA HIS A 49 15.91 20.89 -9.47
C HIS A 49 15.41 20.15 -8.24
N VAL A 50 14.70 19.09 -8.48
CA VAL A 50 14.34 18.05 -7.50
C VAL A 50 14.87 16.70 -7.98
N THR A 51 15.28 15.85 -7.05
CA THR A 51 15.61 14.45 -7.32
C THR A 51 14.58 13.58 -6.61
N ILE A 52 13.98 12.68 -7.35
CA ILE A 52 12.99 11.69 -6.92
C ILE A 52 13.26 10.39 -7.67
N ASN A 53 13.24 9.24 -7.00
CA ASN A 53 13.46 7.92 -7.61
C ASN A 53 14.68 7.95 -8.54
N ASP A 54 15.81 8.45 -8.04
CA ASP A 54 17.08 8.65 -8.76
C ASP A 54 17.04 9.59 -10.00
N TYR A 55 15.85 10.07 -10.40
CA TYR A 55 15.73 11.05 -11.48
C TYR A 55 15.95 12.46 -10.99
N LYS A 56 16.95 13.12 -11.54
CA LYS A 56 17.19 14.55 -11.32
C LYS A 56 16.45 15.39 -12.34
N LEU A 57 15.33 15.97 -11.94
CA LEU A 57 14.43 16.74 -12.79
C LEU A 57 14.70 18.24 -12.67
N ASN A 58 14.64 18.95 -13.80
CA ASN A 58 14.62 20.40 -13.79
C ASN A 58 13.18 20.88 -13.49
N ALA A 59 13.02 21.59 -12.39
CA ALA A 59 11.74 22.08 -11.87
C ALA A 59 11.59 23.61 -11.96
N GLN A 60 12.44 24.29 -12.76
CA GLN A 60 12.45 25.77 -12.82
C GLN A 60 11.13 26.36 -13.29
N SER A 61 10.37 25.63 -14.09
CA SER A 61 9.07 26.05 -14.64
C SER A 61 7.91 25.17 -14.17
N ALA A 62 8.15 24.27 -13.25
CA ALA A 62 7.11 23.41 -12.70
C ALA A 62 6.07 24.22 -11.92
N GLU A 63 4.81 23.85 -12.04
CA GLU A 63 3.77 24.25 -11.11
C GLU A 63 3.94 23.42 -9.84
N ILE A 64 3.93 24.04 -8.66
CA ILE A 64 4.13 23.35 -7.38
C ILE A 64 2.93 23.64 -6.51
N SER A 65 2.33 22.58 -5.98
CA SER A 65 1.13 22.66 -5.15
C SER A 65 1.18 21.69 -3.96
N TYR A 66 0.32 21.93 -3.03
CA TYR A 66 -0.20 21.04 -2.03
C TYR A 66 -1.69 21.28 -1.98
N ASP A 67 -2.52 20.29 -2.29
CA ASP A 67 -3.93 20.50 -2.53
C ASP A 67 -4.13 21.65 -3.55
N ASP A 68 -5.11 22.51 -3.42
CA ASP A 68 -5.30 23.71 -4.25
C ASP A 68 -4.34 24.88 -3.90
N GLN A 69 -3.43 24.71 -2.96
CA GLN A 69 -2.52 25.76 -2.49
C GLN A 69 -1.24 25.81 -3.33
N ILE A 70 -0.98 26.96 -3.96
CA ILE A 70 0.26 27.18 -4.73
C ILE A 70 1.45 27.20 -3.74
N MET A 71 2.43 26.37 -4.00
CA MET A 71 3.67 26.23 -3.26
C MET A 71 4.87 26.66 -4.10
N THR A 72 6.07 26.54 -3.54
CA THR A 72 7.35 26.89 -4.19
C THR A 72 8.40 25.82 -3.89
N MET A 73 9.50 25.78 -4.65
CA MET A 73 10.64 24.90 -4.36
C MET A 73 11.20 25.06 -2.92
N GLN A 74 10.95 26.19 -2.25
CA GLN A 74 11.41 26.43 -0.88
C GLN A 74 10.50 25.75 0.17
N ASP A 75 9.32 25.34 -0.23
CA ASP A 75 8.37 24.63 0.63
C ASP A 75 8.61 23.10 0.59
N ILE A 76 9.28 22.59 -0.45
CA ILE A 76 9.71 21.21 -0.54
C ILE A 76 10.99 21.02 0.29
N GLN A 77 10.99 20.03 1.18
CA GLN A 77 12.17 19.64 1.97
C GLN A 77 12.60 18.22 1.57
N GLU A 78 13.92 17.94 1.65
CA GLU A 78 14.44 16.60 1.42
C GLU A 78 13.78 15.61 2.39
N GLY A 79 13.29 14.49 1.85
CA GLY A 79 12.52 13.47 2.53
C GLY A 79 11.00 13.67 2.48
N MET A 80 10.48 14.80 1.97
CA MET A 80 9.04 14.94 1.71
C MET A 80 8.61 14.03 0.56
N ARG A 81 7.45 13.40 0.70
CA ARG A 81 6.80 12.69 -0.38
C ARG A 81 6.25 13.70 -1.38
N ILE A 82 6.47 13.44 -2.64
CA ILE A 82 6.00 14.27 -3.75
C ILE A 82 5.55 13.38 -4.90
N GLU A 83 4.60 13.86 -5.65
CA GLU A 83 4.24 13.35 -6.97
C GLU A 83 4.72 14.31 -8.04
N VAL A 84 5.29 13.80 -9.13
CA VAL A 84 5.85 14.62 -10.19
C VAL A 84 5.36 14.13 -11.55
N GLU A 85 4.68 15.02 -12.28
CA GLU A 85 4.45 14.83 -13.70
C GLU A 85 5.63 15.38 -14.50
N THR A 86 6.08 14.61 -15.49
CA THR A 86 7.21 15.00 -16.35
C THR A 86 6.77 15.36 -17.76
N ASP A 87 7.41 16.37 -18.34
CA ASP A 87 7.25 16.69 -19.75
C ASP A 87 7.98 15.66 -20.64
N ARG A 88 7.75 15.71 -21.96
CA ARG A 88 8.41 14.82 -22.93
C ARG A 88 9.93 14.97 -22.99
N SER A 89 10.49 15.95 -22.32
CA SER A 89 11.93 16.21 -22.25
C SER A 89 12.52 15.74 -20.93
N GLY A 90 11.70 15.18 -20.03
CA GLY A 90 12.09 14.72 -18.69
C GLY A 90 12.34 15.88 -17.71
N ASN A 91 11.66 17.02 -17.87
CA ASN A 91 11.62 18.05 -16.83
C ASN A 91 10.32 17.87 -16.02
N ALA A 92 10.33 18.30 -14.75
CA ALA A 92 9.10 18.40 -13.98
C ALA A 92 8.18 19.47 -14.59
N GLU A 93 6.94 19.08 -14.91
CA GLU A 93 5.88 19.98 -15.36
C GLU A 93 5.00 20.39 -14.19
N GLU A 94 4.65 19.44 -13.33
CA GLU A 94 3.89 19.62 -12.11
C GLU A 94 4.57 18.86 -10.95
N ILE A 95 4.56 19.43 -9.76
CA ILE A 95 5.02 18.80 -8.52
C ILE A 95 3.94 19.01 -7.47
N GLU A 96 3.35 17.95 -7.00
CA GLU A 96 2.45 17.96 -5.86
C GLU A 96 3.19 17.45 -4.62
N ILE A 97 3.06 18.17 -3.49
CA ILE A 97 3.54 17.68 -2.20
C ILE A 97 2.43 16.80 -1.65
N ASP A 98 2.73 15.53 -1.39
CA ASP A 98 1.78 14.46 -1.12
C ASP A 98 2.04 13.80 0.26
N PRO A 99 1.81 14.52 1.39
CA PRO A 99 1.96 13.95 2.73
C PRO A 99 0.70 13.21 3.14
N ASN A 100 0.85 12.07 3.78
CA ASN A 100 -0.30 11.26 4.23
C ASN A 100 -0.98 11.79 5.52
N LEU A 101 -0.37 12.78 6.19
CA LEU A 101 -0.91 13.38 7.41
C LEU A 101 -0.50 14.84 7.53
N VAL A 102 -1.49 15.72 7.56
CA VAL A 102 -1.30 17.17 7.68
C VAL A 102 -2.09 17.71 8.85
N GLY A 103 -1.44 18.42 9.76
CA GLY A 103 -2.23 18.98 10.85
C GLY A 103 -1.45 19.73 11.93
N ILE A 104 -2.19 20.13 12.95
CA ILE A 104 -1.65 20.85 14.10
C ILE A 104 -1.18 19.84 15.15
N ILE A 105 0.04 20.03 15.63
CA ILE A 105 0.56 19.26 16.76
C ILE A 105 -0.28 19.53 18.02
N SER A 106 -0.98 18.51 18.48
CA SER A 106 -1.81 18.58 19.69
C SER A 106 -1.05 18.23 20.97
N SER A 107 -0.01 17.42 20.87
CA SER A 107 0.85 16.99 21.98
C SER A 107 2.28 16.74 21.51
N VAL A 108 3.26 16.89 22.41
CA VAL A 108 4.68 16.65 22.17
C VAL A 108 5.25 15.87 23.35
N THR A 109 5.99 14.81 23.08
CA THR A 109 6.79 14.05 24.05
C THR A 109 8.29 14.15 23.70
N ALA A 110 9.15 13.32 24.30
CA ALA A 110 10.57 13.29 23.96
C ALA A 110 10.83 12.72 22.56
N ASP A 111 9.99 11.80 22.11
CA ASP A 111 10.19 10.88 20.98
C ASP A 111 8.97 10.80 20.06
N SER A 112 7.92 11.58 20.31
CA SER A 112 6.74 11.60 19.46
C SER A 112 5.96 12.91 19.54
N ILE A 113 5.17 13.15 18.53
CA ILE A 113 4.12 14.18 18.47
C ILE A 113 2.77 13.51 18.23
N VAL A 114 1.67 14.23 18.49
CA VAL A 114 0.31 13.78 18.11
C VAL A 114 -0.28 14.79 17.14
N VAL A 115 -0.68 14.30 15.98
CA VAL A 115 -1.32 15.06 14.89
C VAL A 115 -2.59 14.32 14.50
N ASN A 116 -3.72 15.00 14.40
CA ASN A 116 -5.04 14.42 14.04
C ASN A 116 -5.40 13.13 14.80
N GLY A 117 -4.99 13.00 16.07
CA GLY A 117 -5.20 11.79 16.85
C GLY A 117 -4.14 10.70 16.66
N VAL A 118 -3.29 10.81 15.63
CA VAL A 118 -2.23 9.88 15.30
C VAL A 118 -0.96 10.21 16.10
N THR A 119 -0.32 9.18 16.67
CA THR A 119 0.99 9.31 17.32
C THR A 119 2.09 9.08 16.28
N VAL A 120 2.87 10.12 16.00
CA VAL A 120 3.94 10.11 15.01
C VAL A 120 5.28 10.11 15.73
N SER A 121 6.15 9.13 15.43
CA SER A 121 7.51 9.06 16.00
C SER A 121 8.37 10.20 15.46
N THR A 122 9.19 10.78 16.35
CA THR A 122 10.18 11.83 16.02
C THR A 122 11.58 11.46 16.47
N THR A 123 11.82 10.17 16.72
CA THR A 123 13.08 9.66 17.29
C THR A 123 14.28 10.01 16.42
N ASP A 124 14.12 9.97 15.10
CA ASP A 124 15.21 10.22 14.13
C ASP A 124 15.19 11.65 13.54
N VAL A 125 14.30 12.51 14.07
CA VAL A 125 14.14 13.86 13.55
C VAL A 125 14.93 14.85 14.42
N ALA A 126 15.90 15.55 13.81
CA ALA A 126 16.74 16.54 14.51
C ALA A 126 15.98 17.83 14.89
N THR A 127 14.77 18.03 14.37
CA THR A 127 13.98 19.24 14.56
C THR A 127 13.17 19.18 15.85
N ALA A 128 13.19 20.24 16.65
CA ALA A 128 12.34 20.35 17.83
C ALA A 128 10.93 20.82 17.43
N PHE A 129 9.95 19.99 17.68
CA PHE A 129 8.54 20.31 17.46
C PHE A 129 7.93 21.06 18.65
N THR A 130 6.92 21.88 18.35
CA THR A 130 6.20 22.64 19.35
C THR A 130 4.69 22.46 19.15
N LYS A 131 3.97 22.19 20.26
CA LYS A 131 2.51 22.16 20.24
C LYS A 131 1.93 23.43 19.60
N GLY A 132 1.00 23.23 18.67
CA GLY A 132 0.32 24.30 17.92
C GLY A 132 0.97 24.64 16.58
N ASN A 133 2.15 24.07 16.26
CA ASN A 133 2.73 24.20 14.93
C ASN A 133 2.08 23.18 13.98
N TRP A 134 2.10 23.53 12.70
CA TRP A 134 1.68 22.64 11.62
C TRP A 134 2.82 21.76 11.13
N VAL A 135 2.48 20.55 10.75
CA VAL A 135 3.43 19.60 10.16
C VAL A 135 2.80 18.87 8.97
N PHE A 136 3.68 18.47 8.06
CA PHE A 136 3.47 17.37 7.13
C PHE A 136 4.15 16.14 7.72
N ALA A 137 3.53 14.98 7.62
CA ALA A 137 4.15 13.72 7.98
C ALA A 137 3.88 12.67 6.91
N ASN A 138 4.96 12.06 6.45
CA ASN A 138 4.91 10.91 5.55
C ASN A 138 4.92 9.63 6.37
N GLY A 139 4.24 8.62 5.89
CA GLY A 139 4.17 7.32 6.50
C GLY A 139 2.88 6.59 6.14
N TYR A 140 2.66 5.47 6.76
CA TYR A 140 1.49 4.64 6.54
C TYR A 140 1.02 4.00 7.85
N PHE A 141 -0.19 3.49 7.88
CA PHE A 141 -0.67 2.65 8.97
C PHE A 141 -0.37 1.19 8.65
N ASN A 142 0.31 0.49 9.56
CA ASN A 142 0.45 -0.95 9.45
C ASN A 142 -0.90 -1.64 9.72
N ASP A 143 -0.98 -2.94 9.50
CA ASP A 143 -2.20 -3.74 9.71
C ASP A 143 -2.75 -3.67 11.13
N SER A 144 -1.92 -3.34 12.14
CA SER A 144 -2.36 -3.10 13.52
C SER A 144 -2.95 -1.70 13.74
N GLY A 145 -2.97 -0.85 12.71
CA GLY A 145 -3.41 0.55 12.78
C GLY A 145 -2.42 1.48 13.48
N GLU A 146 -1.15 1.07 13.60
CA GLU A 146 -0.08 1.90 14.15
C GLU A 146 0.63 2.66 13.02
N TRP A 147 0.89 3.94 13.25
CA TRP A 147 1.59 4.79 12.28
C TRP A 147 3.08 4.43 12.19
N GLN A 148 3.52 4.13 10.99
CA GLN A 148 4.92 3.96 10.63
C GLN A 148 5.41 5.26 9.99
N SER A 149 6.29 5.98 10.69
CA SER A 149 6.73 7.31 10.27
C SER A 149 7.93 7.21 9.32
N GLU A 150 7.82 7.83 8.15
CA GLU A 150 8.91 7.95 7.16
C GLU A 150 9.53 9.34 7.15
N GLY A 151 8.81 10.35 7.63
CA GLY A 151 9.33 11.72 7.75
C GLY A 151 8.33 12.66 8.41
N VAL A 152 8.85 13.71 9.07
CA VAL A 152 8.02 14.76 9.69
C VAL A 152 8.66 16.12 9.46
N PHE A 153 7.88 17.07 8.95
CA PHE A 153 8.36 18.37 8.50
C PHE A 153 7.52 19.49 9.10
N SER A 154 8.18 20.51 9.65
CA SER A 154 7.48 21.72 10.07
C SER A 154 7.13 22.57 8.86
N VAL A 155 5.86 22.96 8.77
CA VAL A 155 5.33 23.74 7.63
C VAL A 155 4.61 25.01 8.11
N THR A 156 4.31 25.91 7.18
CA THR A 156 3.43 27.04 7.43
C THR A 156 2.01 26.56 7.68
N PRO A 157 1.16 27.34 8.40
CA PRO A 157 -0.23 26.94 8.62
C PRO A 157 -0.97 26.69 7.31
N MET A 158 -1.64 25.53 7.22
CA MET A 158 -2.48 25.12 6.11
C MET A 158 -3.95 25.51 6.37
N HIS A 159 -4.79 25.38 5.36
CA HIS A 159 -6.21 25.74 5.41
C HIS A 159 -6.99 24.74 6.25
N GLU A 160 -6.83 23.48 5.95
CA GLU A 160 -7.45 22.35 6.64
C GLU A 160 -6.37 21.33 7.05
N ALA A 161 -6.73 20.45 7.93
CA ALA A 161 -5.92 19.31 8.29
C ALA A 161 -6.36 18.15 7.39
N GLU A 162 -5.44 17.21 7.17
CA GLU A 162 -5.65 16.08 6.29
C GLU A 162 -5.20 14.80 6.97
N ILE A 163 -5.87 13.72 6.67
CA ILE A 163 -5.48 12.37 7.03
C ILE A 163 -5.84 11.42 5.90
N GLU A 164 -4.84 10.72 5.40
CA GLU A 164 -5.01 9.65 4.44
C GLU A 164 -4.94 8.28 5.09
N GLY A 165 -5.62 7.34 4.50
CA GLY A 165 -5.51 5.94 4.86
C GLY A 165 -6.78 5.15 4.59
N MET A 166 -6.75 3.93 5.08
CA MET A 166 -7.76 2.95 4.80
C MET A 166 -8.98 3.10 5.68
N VAL A 167 -10.13 3.06 5.05
CA VAL A 167 -11.44 3.02 5.72
C VAL A 167 -11.61 1.70 6.49
N SER A 168 -11.89 1.80 7.77
CA SER A 168 -12.25 0.66 8.61
C SER A 168 -13.46 0.99 9.49
N GLN A 169 -14.17 -0.03 9.95
CA GLN A 169 -15.33 0.09 10.85
C GLN A 169 -16.40 1.07 10.34
N LEU A 170 -16.65 1.08 9.03
CA LEU A 170 -17.57 2.00 8.36
C LEU A 170 -18.99 1.88 8.90
N THR A 171 -19.61 3.04 9.16
CA THR A 171 -21.01 3.21 9.50
C THR A 171 -21.66 4.24 8.57
N ASP A 172 -22.96 4.53 8.75
CA ASP A 172 -23.67 5.54 7.95
C ASP A 172 -23.13 6.98 8.13
N HIS A 173 -22.31 7.24 9.16
CA HIS A 173 -21.89 8.59 9.53
C HIS A 173 -20.43 8.73 9.92
N SER A 174 -19.75 7.62 10.19
CA SER A 174 -18.35 7.63 10.60
C SER A 174 -17.62 6.38 10.12
N PHE A 175 -16.29 6.49 10.02
CA PHE A 175 -15.35 5.39 9.84
C PHE A 175 -14.06 5.69 10.60
N PHE A 176 -13.13 4.76 10.59
CA PHE A 176 -11.82 4.96 11.20
C PHE A 176 -10.73 4.91 10.12
N ILE A 177 -9.74 5.79 10.27
CA ILE A 177 -8.41 5.68 9.64
C ILE A 177 -7.41 5.47 10.77
N GLY A 178 -6.77 4.29 10.82
CA GLY A 178 -5.95 3.91 11.97
C GLY A 178 -6.69 4.12 13.30
N PRO A 179 -6.14 4.90 14.25
CA PRO A 179 -6.78 5.15 15.55
C PRO A 179 -7.82 6.29 15.53
N THR A 180 -7.96 7.02 14.41
CA THR A 180 -8.73 8.25 14.34
C THR A 180 -10.15 8.00 13.81
N GLU A 181 -11.16 8.35 14.61
CA GLU A 181 -12.55 8.35 14.14
C GLU A 181 -12.80 9.57 13.25
N ILE A 182 -13.35 9.33 12.06
CA ILE A 182 -13.72 10.32 11.06
C ILE A 182 -15.25 10.48 11.06
N ASP A 183 -15.78 11.65 11.40
CA ASP A 183 -17.19 12.00 11.21
C ASP A 183 -17.36 12.67 9.84
N TYR A 184 -17.93 11.94 8.88
CA TYR A 184 -18.18 12.43 7.53
C TYR A 184 -19.66 12.76 7.27
N SER A 185 -20.49 12.80 8.31
CA SER A 185 -21.95 13.00 8.21
C SER A 185 -22.36 14.28 7.49
N THR A 186 -21.48 15.27 7.41
CA THR A 186 -21.72 16.57 6.74
C THR A 186 -20.67 16.89 5.67
N ALA A 187 -19.76 15.98 5.42
CA ALA A 187 -18.70 16.14 4.43
C ALA A 187 -19.25 16.15 2.99
N HIS A 188 -18.51 16.79 2.10
CA HIS A 188 -18.60 16.49 0.69
C HIS A 188 -17.87 15.15 0.47
N VAL A 189 -18.53 14.20 -0.19
CA VAL A 189 -17.92 12.93 -0.53
C VAL A 189 -17.78 12.90 -2.04
N ASP A 190 -16.54 12.93 -2.52
CA ASP A 190 -16.25 12.75 -3.94
C ASP A 190 -16.09 11.24 -4.20
N LEU A 191 -16.97 10.73 -5.03
CA LEU A 191 -17.04 9.33 -5.38
C LEU A 191 -16.67 9.19 -6.84
N ASP A 192 -15.52 8.62 -7.09
CA ASP A 192 -15.19 8.19 -8.43
C ASP A 192 -16.21 7.14 -8.90
N ASP A 193 -16.76 7.33 -10.10
CA ASP A 193 -17.75 6.44 -10.73
C ASP A 193 -19.04 6.18 -9.95
N GLY A 194 -19.33 6.94 -8.87
CA GLY A 194 -20.55 6.84 -8.08
C GLY A 194 -20.63 5.60 -7.18
N GLN A 195 -19.50 5.02 -6.82
CA GLN A 195 -19.41 3.97 -5.82
C GLN A 195 -19.56 4.58 -4.42
N ALA A 196 -20.13 3.83 -3.48
CA ALA A 196 -20.19 4.24 -2.08
C ALA A 196 -18.89 3.86 -1.37
N ILE A 197 -18.45 4.67 -0.40
CA ILE A 197 -17.34 4.32 0.49
C ILE A 197 -17.57 2.93 1.08
N ALA A 198 -16.53 2.11 1.11
CA ALA A 198 -16.53 0.78 1.71
C ALA A 198 -15.30 0.57 2.63
N ASN A 199 -15.34 -0.46 3.47
CA ASN A 199 -14.14 -0.85 4.20
C ASN A 199 -13.07 -1.32 3.23
N GLY A 200 -11.82 -0.87 3.44
CA GLY A 200 -10.69 -1.16 2.57
C GLY A 200 -10.47 -0.14 1.46
N ASP A 201 -11.39 0.82 1.24
CA ASP A 201 -11.09 1.95 0.37
C ASP A 201 -9.98 2.80 0.97
N TRP A 202 -9.05 3.25 0.16
CA TRP A 202 -8.12 4.29 0.52
C TRP A 202 -8.78 5.64 0.27
N VAL A 203 -8.74 6.50 1.28
CA VAL A 203 -9.37 7.82 1.22
C VAL A 203 -8.42 8.90 1.71
N GLU A 204 -8.49 10.04 1.07
CA GLU A 204 -8.00 11.31 1.58
C GLU A 204 -9.15 12.04 2.27
N VAL A 205 -8.90 12.56 3.47
CA VAL A 205 -9.92 13.25 4.26
C VAL A 205 -9.41 14.59 4.73
N GLU A 206 -10.01 15.65 4.22
CA GLU A 206 -9.78 17.00 4.71
C GLU A 206 -10.76 17.38 5.83
N GLY A 207 -10.30 18.21 6.75
CA GLY A 207 -11.15 18.66 7.84
C GLY A 207 -10.41 19.20 9.05
N ARG A 208 -10.92 18.90 10.26
CA ARG A 208 -10.31 19.35 11.51
C ARG A 208 -10.67 18.45 12.68
N MET A 209 -9.78 18.43 13.67
CA MET A 209 -10.11 17.80 14.96
C MET A 209 -11.15 18.61 15.74
N ASP A 210 -12.19 17.94 16.23
CA ASP A 210 -13.10 18.43 17.28
C ASP A 210 -13.08 17.45 18.46
N GLY A 211 -12.29 17.78 19.47
CA GLY A 211 -12.01 16.88 20.56
C GLY A 211 -11.14 15.69 20.14
N THR A 212 -11.71 14.50 20.11
CA THR A 212 -11.05 13.25 19.68
C THR A 212 -11.53 12.74 18.32
N VAL A 213 -12.48 13.40 17.69
CA VAL A 213 -13.05 13.03 16.40
C VAL A 213 -12.54 14.00 15.34
N PHE A 214 -12.18 13.49 14.19
CA PHE A 214 -11.86 14.30 13.01
C PHE A 214 -13.16 14.55 12.25
N VAL A 215 -13.56 15.82 12.16
CA VAL A 215 -14.78 16.22 11.44
C VAL A 215 -14.38 16.57 10.03
N ALA A 216 -14.76 15.71 9.09
CA ALA A 216 -14.46 15.86 7.69
C ALA A 216 -15.28 17.00 7.04
N SER A 217 -14.62 17.79 6.21
CA SER A 217 -15.21 18.72 5.23
C SER A 217 -15.34 18.06 3.86
N GLU A 218 -14.33 17.27 3.49
CA GLU A 218 -14.26 16.52 2.24
C GLU A 218 -13.71 15.11 2.49
N VAL A 219 -14.16 14.15 1.69
CA VAL A 219 -13.64 12.78 1.62
C VAL A 219 -13.53 12.41 0.16
N GLU A 220 -12.34 12.11 -0.30
CA GLU A 220 -12.04 11.65 -1.65
C GLU A 220 -11.59 10.19 -1.61
N ILE A 221 -12.10 9.36 -2.53
CA ILE A 221 -11.63 7.98 -2.69
C ILE A 221 -10.47 8.01 -3.66
N GLU A 222 -9.31 7.54 -3.19
CA GLU A 222 -8.11 7.40 -3.98
C GLU A 222 -8.06 6.03 -4.67
N ASN A 223 -8.03 6.02 -5.99
CA ASN A 223 -7.98 4.79 -6.78
C ASN A 223 -6.55 4.47 -7.23
N ASP A 224 -6.21 3.18 -7.23
CA ASP A 224 -4.91 2.69 -7.72
C ASP A 224 -4.71 2.87 -9.24
N ASP A 225 -5.76 3.22 -10.00
CA ASP A 225 -5.67 3.45 -11.45
C ASP A 225 -4.69 4.56 -11.82
N GLN A 226 -4.48 5.53 -10.93
CA GLN A 226 -3.50 6.61 -11.12
C GLN A 226 -2.04 6.13 -11.09
N TYR A 227 -1.77 4.94 -10.53
CA TYR A 227 -0.42 4.37 -10.46
C TYR A 227 -0.03 3.53 -11.68
N SER A 228 -0.84 3.52 -12.75
CA SER A 228 -0.52 2.79 -13.97
C SER A 228 0.42 3.59 -14.88
N ASP A 229 1.44 2.93 -15.42
CA ASP A 229 2.50 3.51 -16.25
C ASP A 229 3.35 4.57 -15.52
N MET A 230 3.57 4.38 -14.21
CA MET A 230 4.38 5.24 -13.36
C MET A 230 5.43 4.43 -12.59
N GLU A 231 6.34 5.13 -11.96
CA GLU A 231 7.27 4.60 -10.98
C GLU A 231 6.87 5.01 -9.58
N LEU A 232 6.70 4.01 -8.71
CA LEU A 232 6.27 4.17 -7.32
C LEU A 232 7.36 3.70 -6.36
N GLU A 233 7.80 4.59 -5.47
CA GLU A 233 8.68 4.28 -4.34
C GLU A 233 7.85 3.92 -3.11
N GLY A 234 8.27 2.88 -2.39
CA GLY A 234 7.59 2.54 -1.14
C GLY A 234 8.22 1.44 -0.32
N THR A 235 7.61 1.20 0.84
CA THR A 235 7.96 0.11 1.74
C THR A 235 6.99 -1.04 1.53
N ILE A 236 7.50 -2.27 1.38
CA ILE A 236 6.67 -3.47 1.32
C ILE A 236 6.01 -3.68 2.68
N THR A 237 4.69 -3.67 2.73
CA THR A 237 3.90 -3.85 3.94
C THR A 237 3.32 -5.26 4.06
N TRP A 238 3.21 -5.95 2.96
CA TRP A 238 2.81 -7.36 2.89
C TRP A 238 3.41 -8.04 1.65
N VAL A 239 3.65 -9.32 1.74
CA VAL A 239 4.08 -10.18 0.63
C VAL A 239 3.49 -11.58 0.83
N ASN A 240 2.95 -12.19 -0.22
CA ASN A 240 2.46 -13.56 -0.17
C ASN A 240 3.63 -14.57 -0.10
N ASN A 241 3.33 -15.82 0.26
CA ASN A 241 4.36 -16.86 0.46
C ASN A 241 5.14 -17.15 -0.82
N GLU A 242 4.50 -17.06 -1.97
CA GLU A 242 5.12 -17.30 -3.27
C GLU A 242 5.93 -16.11 -3.81
N GLN A 243 5.85 -14.94 -3.13
CA GLN A 243 6.48 -13.69 -3.56
C GLN A 243 6.04 -13.26 -4.98
N THR A 244 4.79 -13.53 -5.30
CA THR A 244 4.13 -13.16 -6.56
C THR A 244 3.18 -11.98 -6.40
N SER A 245 2.90 -11.60 -5.15
CA SER A 245 2.05 -10.47 -4.80
C SER A 245 2.65 -9.70 -3.63
N ILE A 246 2.69 -8.39 -3.73
CA ILE A 246 3.15 -7.50 -2.66
C ILE A 246 2.17 -6.35 -2.45
N GLU A 247 2.16 -5.77 -1.25
CA GLU A 247 1.49 -4.50 -0.96
C GLU A 247 2.53 -3.45 -0.59
N LEU A 248 2.47 -2.27 -1.20
CA LEU A 248 3.32 -1.12 -0.87
C LEU A 248 2.55 -0.10 -0.05
N ASN A 249 3.21 0.45 0.97
CA ASN A 249 2.74 1.56 1.80
C ASN A 249 1.37 1.30 2.46
N GLY A 250 0.97 0.03 2.67
CA GLY A 250 -0.34 -0.35 3.19
C GLY A 250 -1.50 -0.06 2.24
N ARG A 251 -1.22 0.26 0.98
CA ARG A 251 -2.19 0.73 -0.02
C ARG A 251 -2.17 -0.10 -1.30
N THR A 252 -1.08 -0.06 -2.03
CA THR A 252 -1.01 -0.47 -3.44
C THR A 252 -0.62 -1.93 -3.57
N SER A 253 -1.54 -2.76 -4.07
CA SER A 253 -1.29 -4.17 -4.37
C SER A 253 -0.66 -4.33 -5.76
N ILE A 254 0.47 -5.03 -5.84
CA ILE A 254 1.27 -5.18 -7.05
C ILE A 254 1.52 -6.67 -7.33
N THR A 255 1.24 -7.09 -8.55
CA THR A 255 1.54 -8.45 -9.02
C THR A 255 2.98 -8.53 -9.54
N ILE A 256 3.70 -9.56 -9.12
CA ILE A 256 5.04 -9.91 -9.58
C ILE A 256 4.92 -11.06 -10.55
N THR A 257 5.48 -10.91 -11.74
CA THR A 257 5.39 -11.93 -12.79
C THR A 257 6.76 -12.48 -13.16
N THR A 258 6.81 -13.53 -13.94
CA THR A 258 8.06 -14.06 -14.48
C THR A 258 8.78 -13.10 -15.45
N ASN A 259 8.12 -12.00 -15.83
CA ASN A 259 8.67 -10.95 -16.68
C ASN A 259 9.22 -9.77 -15.88
N THR A 260 8.92 -9.68 -14.60
CA THR A 260 9.41 -8.63 -13.72
C THR A 260 10.94 -8.69 -13.62
N VAL A 261 11.59 -7.58 -13.87
CA VAL A 261 13.04 -7.44 -13.78
C VAL A 261 13.41 -6.93 -12.41
N PHE A 262 14.38 -7.56 -11.76
CA PHE A 262 14.90 -7.14 -10.47
C PHE A 262 16.26 -6.49 -10.63
N ASP A 263 16.46 -5.33 -9.99
CA ASP A 263 17.71 -4.59 -9.95
C ASP A 263 18.15 -4.42 -8.48
N ASP A 264 19.46 -4.52 -8.22
CA ASP A 264 20.08 -4.49 -6.88
C ASP A 264 19.52 -5.51 -5.87
N GLY A 265 18.81 -6.55 -6.38
CA GLY A 265 18.23 -7.63 -5.59
C GLY A 265 17.62 -8.72 -6.46
N LYS A 266 16.73 -9.50 -5.91
CA LYS A 266 16.05 -10.63 -6.57
C LYS A 266 14.69 -10.86 -5.92
N GLN A 267 13.83 -11.65 -6.55
CA GLN A 267 12.48 -11.95 -6.05
C GLN A 267 12.47 -12.43 -4.57
N THR A 268 13.41 -13.27 -4.17
CA THR A 268 13.51 -13.76 -2.77
C THR A 268 13.91 -12.68 -1.75
N ASP A 269 14.19 -11.47 -2.17
CA ASP A 269 14.48 -10.34 -1.29
C ASP A 269 13.24 -9.46 -1.09
N LEU A 270 12.09 -9.83 -1.71
CA LEU A 270 10.79 -9.25 -1.41
C LEU A 270 10.33 -9.70 -0.02
N ILE A 271 10.54 -8.87 0.97
CA ILE A 271 10.15 -9.09 2.36
C ILE A 271 9.52 -7.84 2.96
N GLU A 272 8.66 -7.99 3.95
CA GLU A 272 8.09 -6.85 4.67
C GLU A 272 9.18 -5.95 5.26
N GLY A 273 9.02 -4.64 5.09
CA GLY A 273 10.00 -3.62 5.51
C GLY A 273 11.09 -3.34 4.48
N ALA A 274 11.16 -4.07 3.37
CA ALA A 274 12.06 -3.70 2.27
C ALA A 274 11.53 -2.44 1.57
N ARG A 275 12.43 -1.51 1.22
CA ARG A 275 12.11 -0.34 0.38
C ARG A 275 12.47 -0.66 -1.05
N ILE A 276 11.57 -0.31 -1.95
CA ILE A 276 11.73 -0.56 -3.37
C ILE A 276 11.20 0.61 -4.19
N GLU A 277 11.69 0.71 -5.41
CA GLU A 277 11.08 1.45 -6.52
C GLU A 277 10.49 0.44 -7.51
N ALA A 278 9.26 0.65 -7.94
CA ALA A 278 8.55 -0.25 -8.83
C ALA A 278 8.02 0.48 -10.06
N ASP A 279 8.47 0.04 -11.26
CA ASP A 279 7.86 0.45 -12.53
C ASP A 279 6.56 -0.32 -12.74
N LEU A 280 5.43 0.36 -12.79
CA LEU A 280 4.10 -0.23 -12.82
C LEU A 280 3.39 -0.08 -14.16
N ILE A 281 2.64 -1.09 -14.53
CA ILE A 281 1.69 -1.07 -15.66
C ILE A 281 0.35 -1.66 -15.24
N SER A 282 -0.72 -1.28 -15.95
CA SER A 282 -2.01 -1.96 -15.82
C SER A 282 -1.94 -3.38 -16.38
N GLY A 283 -2.06 -4.36 -15.51
CA GLY A 283 -2.14 -5.78 -15.85
C GLY A 283 -3.58 -6.27 -15.99
N THR A 284 -3.75 -7.57 -16.13
CA THR A 284 -5.08 -8.20 -16.25
C THR A 284 -5.80 -8.36 -14.91
N SER A 285 -5.07 -8.34 -13.81
CA SER A 285 -5.57 -8.54 -12.43
C SER A 285 -5.21 -7.37 -11.52
N GLY A 286 -5.03 -6.18 -12.04
CA GLY A 286 -4.59 -4.99 -11.31
C GLY A 286 -3.21 -4.51 -11.76
N LEU A 287 -2.47 -3.85 -10.90
CA LEU A 287 -1.14 -3.35 -11.19
C LEU A 287 -0.13 -4.50 -11.26
N GLU A 288 0.79 -4.42 -12.21
CA GLU A 288 1.87 -5.38 -12.45
C GLU A 288 3.21 -4.66 -12.50
N ALA A 289 4.21 -5.16 -11.77
CA ALA A 289 5.56 -4.62 -11.82
C ALA A 289 6.31 -5.12 -13.07
N THR A 290 6.83 -4.20 -13.86
CA THR A 290 7.77 -4.51 -14.96
C THR A 290 9.20 -4.53 -14.49
N LYS A 291 9.55 -3.69 -13.49
CA LYS A 291 10.84 -3.62 -12.82
C LYS A 291 10.63 -3.39 -11.32
N ILE A 292 11.53 -3.96 -10.52
CA ILE A 292 11.68 -3.63 -9.11
C ILE A 292 13.16 -3.37 -8.85
N GLU A 293 13.45 -2.25 -8.21
CA GLU A 293 14.78 -1.86 -7.73
C GLU A 293 14.78 -1.79 -6.21
N PHE A 294 15.76 -2.45 -5.57
CA PHE A 294 15.87 -2.44 -4.12
C PHE A 294 16.77 -1.31 -3.66
N GLU A 295 16.28 -0.49 -2.73
CA GLU A 295 17.08 0.57 -2.15
C GLU A 295 18.11 0.06 -1.14
N ASP A 296 19.30 0.64 -1.17
CA ASP A 296 20.37 0.36 -0.21
C ASP A 296 19.97 0.72 1.22
N GLY A 297 20.12 -0.23 2.13
CA GLY A 297 19.82 -0.05 3.56
C GLY A 297 18.43 -0.50 3.98
N SER A 298 17.61 -0.98 3.06
CA SER A 298 16.32 -1.61 3.35
C SER A 298 16.53 -2.93 4.11
N GLY A 299 15.94 -3.03 5.28
CA GLY A 299 16.03 -4.25 6.11
C GLY A 299 16.10 -4.00 7.61
N SER A 300 15.70 -2.83 8.07
CA SER A 300 15.28 -2.72 9.47
C SER A 300 13.93 -3.41 9.56
N GLN A 301 13.93 -4.63 10.12
CA GLN A 301 12.71 -5.39 10.38
C GLN A 301 11.70 -4.50 11.11
N THR A 302 10.80 -3.86 10.38
CA THR A 302 9.54 -3.41 10.96
C THR A 302 8.84 -4.66 11.48
N GLN A 303 8.08 -4.54 12.54
CA GLN A 303 7.37 -5.67 13.13
C GLN A 303 6.49 -6.28 12.03
N SER A 304 6.85 -7.48 11.54
CA SER A 304 6.09 -8.16 10.51
C SER A 304 4.69 -8.45 11.01
N SER A 305 3.72 -8.34 10.14
CA SER A 305 2.32 -8.71 10.39
C SER A 305 2.26 -10.16 10.88
N VAL A 306 1.28 -10.48 11.71
CA VAL A 306 1.01 -11.87 12.06
C VAL A 306 0.24 -12.49 10.91
N LYS A 307 0.90 -13.27 10.06
CA LYS A 307 0.32 -13.88 8.88
C LYS A 307 -0.48 -15.15 9.20
N PHE A 308 -1.35 -15.51 8.28
CA PHE A 308 -1.97 -16.83 8.21
C PHE A 308 -2.09 -17.29 6.76
N ALA A 309 -2.02 -18.61 6.57
CA ALA A 309 -2.31 -19.27 5.30
C ALA A 309 -3.09 -20.56 5.53
N LEU A 310 -4.07 -20.85 4.71
CA LEU A 310 -4.72 -22.14 4.68
C LEU A 310 -5.50 -22.38 3.39
N SER A 311 -5.65 -23.66 3.05
CA SER A 311 -6.55 -24.10 1.98
C SER A 311 -7.80 -24.76 2.57
N GLY A 312 -8.92 -24.72 1.86
CA GLY A 312 -10.13 -25.43 2.27
C GLY A 312 -11.37 -25.04 1.47
N THR A 313 -12.48 -25.73 1.74
CA THR A 313 -13.76 -25.43 1.12
C THR A 313 -14.41 -24.24 1.79
N ALA A 314 -14.58 -23.15 1.05
CA ALA A 314 -15.23 -21.94 1.57
C ALA A 314 -16.73 -22.11 1.72
N THR A 315 -17.28 -21.48 2.76
CA THR A 315 -18.74 -21.35 2.96
C THR A 315 -19.07 -19.87 3.16
N LEU A 316 -19.82 -19.29 2.26
CA LEU A 316 -20.17 -17.86 2.29
C LEU A 316 -21.09 -17.55 3.49
N ILE A 317 -20.79 -16.48 4.24
CA ILE A 317 -21.60 -15.99 5.36
C ILE A 317 -22.28 -14.67 4.98
N THR A 318 -21.52 -13.70 4.48
CA THR A 318 -21.99 -12.40 4.00
C THR A 318 -21.32 -12.05 2.67
N ASN A 319 -21.52 -10.83 2.18
CA ASN A 319 -20.84 -10.36 0.98
C ASN A 319 -19.34 -10.09 1.18
N SER A 320 -18.87 -10.06 2.44
CA SER A 320 -17.47 -9.78 2.81
C SER A 320 -16.94 -10.75 3.87
N THR A 321 -17.64 -11.84 4.16
CA THR A 321 -17.22 -12.81 5.19
C THR A 321 -17.57 -14.22 4.74
N PHE A 322 -16.63 -15.14 4.87
CA PHE A 322 -16.83 -16.57 4.64
C PHE A 322 -16.15 -17.39 5.74
N SER A 323 -16.35 -18.68 5.76
CA SER A 323 -15.69 -19.58 6.69
C SER A 323 -15.03 -20.76 5.99
N ILE A 324 -13.91 -21.21 6.55
CA ILE A 324 -13.26 -22.49 6.24
C ILE A 324 -13.06 -23.20 7.58
N ASN A 325 -13.44 -24.46 7.68
CA ASN A 325 -13.29 -25.29 8.90
C ASN A 325 -13.92 -24.68 10.17
N GLY A 326 -14.86 -23.75 10.03
CA GLY A 326 -15.52 -23.05 11.15
C GLY A 326 -14.77 -21.82 11.67
N TYR A 327 -13.66 -21.47 11.08
CA TYR A 327 -13.01 -20.17 11.26
C TYR A 327 -13.64 -19.17 10.30
N GLU A 328 -13.84 -17.92 10.77
CA GLU A 328 -14.44 -16.85 9.97
C GLU A 328 -13.34 -15.92 9.44
N PHE A 329 -13.40 -15.65 8.14
CA PHE A 329 -12.44 -14.81 7.41
C PHE A 329 -13.17 -13.63 6.80
N ASN A 330 -12.55 -12.45 6.91
CA ASN A 330 -13.09 -11.20 6.40
C ASN A 330 -12.32 -10.76 5.16
N THR A 331 -13.02 -10.21 4.20
CA THR A 331 -12.45 -9.55 3.02
C THR A 331 -12.80 -8.07 3.03
N ASP A 332 -11.99 -7.27 2.38
CA ASP A 332 -12.24 -5.87 2.08
C ASP A 332 -11.98 -5.58 0.59
N ASN A 333 -12.01 -4.31 0.18
CA ASN A 333 -11.80 -3.95 -1.22
C ASN A 333 -10.37 -4.20 -1.73
N ARG A 334 -9.40 -4.43 -0.83
CA ARG A 334 -8.02 -4.77 -1.18
C ARG A 334 -7.80 -6.27 -1.33
N THR A 335 -8.74 -7.10 -0.88
CA THR A 335 -8.61 -8.54 -1.03
C THR A 335 -8.52 -8.89 -2.51
N LYS A 336 -7.37 -9.41 -2.92
CA LYS A 336 -7.11 -9.85 -4.29
C LYS A 336 -7.77 -11.21 -4.52
N PHE A 337 -8.54 -11.33 -5.58
CA PHE A 337 -9.14 -12.58 -6.00
C PHE A 337 -8.51 -13.01 -7.32
N GLU A 338 -7.82 -14.14 -7.33
CA GLU A 338 -7.23 -14.72 -8.53
C GLU A 338 -8.14 -15.75 -9.20
N ASP A 339 -7.72 -16.33 -10.30
CA ASP A 339 -8.40 -17.40 -11.04
C ASP A 339 -9.87 -17.09 -11.40
N ARG A 340 -10.22 -15.81 -11.51
CA ARG A 340 -11.59 -15.33 -11.75
C ARG A 340 -12.55 -15.62 -10.58
N LEU A 341 -12.00 -15.83 -9.41
CA LEU A 341 -12.79 -15.91 -8.18
C LEU A 341 -13.34 -14.53 -7.82
N THR A 342 -14.40 -14.53 -7.06
CA THR A 342 -15.01 -13.36 -6.44
C THR A 342 -15.76 -13.82 -5.21
N MET A 343 -16.13 -12.95 -4.29
CA MET A 343 -17.01 -13.30 -3.17
C MET A 343 -18.29 -14.02 -3.60
N ALA A 344 -18.83 -13.72 -4.78
CA ALA A 344 -20.03 -14.38 -5.28
C ALA A 344 -19.79 -15.81 -5.79
N THR A 345 -18.55 -16.20 -6.06
CA THR A 345 -18.19 -17.48 -6.67
C THR A 345 -17.46 -18.45 -5.75
N ILE A 346 -16.98 -18.01 -4.59
CA ILE A 346 -16.20 -18.86 -3.67
C ILE A 346 -17.07 -19.86 -2.88
N ASP A 347 -18.40 -19.69 -2.79
CA ASP A 347 -19.26 -20.56 -1.99
C ASP A 347 -19.21 -22.03 -2.46
N ASN A 348 -18.86 -22.94 -1.57
CA ASN A 348 -18.59 -24.36 -1.85
C ASN A 348 -17.45 -24.61 -2.87
N THR A 349 -16.50 -23.69 -2.95
CA THR A 349 -15.28 -23.82 -3.76
C THR A 349 -14.10 -24.14 -2.85
N ASP A 350 -13.21 -25.02 -3.32
CA ASP A 350 -11.94 -25.27 -2.65
C ASP A 350 -10.98 -24.16 -3.06
N ILE A 351 -10.54 -23.38 -2.07
CA ILE A 351 -9.69 -22.20 -2.24
C ILE A 351 -8.48 -22.27 -1.32
N GLU A 352 -7.49 -21.51 -1.65
CA GLU A 352 -6.35 -21.16 -0.86
C GLU A 352 -6.46 -19.69 -0.48
N ILE A 353 -6.12 -19.36 0.78
CA ILE A 353 -6.18 -17.99 1.28
C ILE A 353 -4.96 -17.66 2.10
N GLU A 354 -4.50 -16.44 1.94
CA GLU A 354 -3.47 -15.82 2.75
C GLU A 354 -3.94 -14.48 3.31
N GLY A 355 -3.40 -14.09 4.45
CA GLY A 355 -3.75 -12.82 5.06
C GLY A 355 -3.07 -12.54 6.37
N VAL A 356 -3.65 -11.60 7.13
CA VAL A 356 -3.09 -11.10 8.38
C VAL A 356 -4.08 -11.20 9.53
N GLU A 357 -3.57 -11.47 10.72
CA GLU A 357 -4.34 -11.46 11.96
C GLU A 357 -4.35 -10.06 12.57
N LEU A 358 -5.53 -9.48 12.69
CA LEU A 358 -5.76 -8.20 13.33
C LEU A 358 -6.40 -8.39 14.71
N THR A 359 -6.33 -7.37 15.54
CA THR A 359 -7.03 -7.35 16.83
C THR A 359 -8.05 -6.21 16.84
N ASP A 360 -9.33 -6.54 17.06
CA ASP A 360 -10.38 -5.54 17.17
C ASP A 360 -10.31 -4.76 18.51
N SER A 361 -11.11 -3.71 18.64
CA SER A 361 -11.19 -2.88 19.84
C SER A 361 -11.64 -3.66 21.11
N ASN A 362 -12.18 -4.87 20.94
CA ASN A 362 -12.60 -5.76 22.03
C ASN A 362 -11.58 -6.87 22.32
N SER A 363 -10.40 -6.81 21.68
CA SER A 363 -9.34 -7.81 21.78
C SER A 363 -9.72 -9.18 21.18
N ASN A 364 -10.61 -9.21 20.18
CA ASN A 364 -10.86 -10.41 19.39
C ASN A 364 -9.93 -10.46 18.19
N THR A 365 -9.47 -11.65 17.83
CA THR A 365 -8.73 -11.86 16.59
C THR A 365 -9.69 -11.77 15.39
N ILE A 366 -9.32 -10.98 14.39
CA ILE A 366 -9.95 -10.88 13.08
C ILE A 366 -8.95 -11.39 12.05
N TYR A 367 -9.38 -12.28 11.19
CA TYR A 367 -8.58 -12.76 10.06
C TYR A 367 -8.97 -11.95 8.82
N LEU A 368 -8.09 -11.04 8.37
CA LEU A 368 -8.28 -10.27 7.15
C LEU A 368 -7.54 -10.94 6.00
N VAL A 369 -8.28 -11.36 5.00
CA VAL A 369 -7.75 -12.02 3.81
C VAL A 369 -7.17 -10.98 2.86
N LYS A 370 -5.93 -11.18 2.45
CA LYS A 370 -5.23 -10.36 1.44
C LYS A 370 -5.35 -10.99 0.05
N GLU A 371 -5.31 -12.32 -0.05
CA GLU A 371 -5.36 -13.04 -1.31
C GLU A 371 -6.25 -14.29 -1.24
N VAL A 372 -6.97 -14.57 -2.32
CA VAL A 372 -7.83 -15.74 -2.50
C VAL A 372 -7.53 -16.35 -3.87
N GLU A 373 -7.11 -17.60 -3.89
CA GLU A 373 -6.82 -18.36 -5.11
C GLU A 373 -7.66 -19.64 -5.17
N ALA A 374 -7.81 -20.20 -6.36
CA ALA A 374 -8.42 -21.51 -6.51
C ALA A 374 -7.41 -22.61 -6.17
N LEU A 375 -7.77 -23.51 -5.25
CA LEU A 375 -6.90 -24.65 -4.95
C LEU A 375 -6.65 -25.47 -6.23
N GLU A 376 -5.40 -25.61 -6.63
CA GLU A 376 -5.03 -26.34 -7.85
C GLU A 376 -5.33 -27.84 -7.74
N THR A 377 -6.09 -28.38 -8.69
CA THR A 377 -6.50 -29.81 -8.68
C THR A 377 -5.37 -30.80 -8.96
N ASN A 378 -4.22 -30.31 -9.43
CA ASN A 378 -3.06 -31.14 -9.79
C ASN A 378 -1.92 -31.05 -8.79
N ASP A 379 -1.96 -30.10 -7.87
CA ASP A 379 -1.06 -29.99 -6.75
C ASP A 379 -1.77 -30.48 -5.49
N ASN A 380 -1.10 -31.30 -4.71
CA ASN A 380 -1.60 -31.76 -3.43
C ASN A 380 -0.86 -31.07 -2.28
N ASP A 381 0.08 -30.22 -2.55
CA ASP A 381 0.80 -29.50 -1.51
C ASP A 381 0.00 -28.22 -1.16
N ILE A 382 -0.14 -27.96 0.12
CA ILE A 382 -0.85 -26.79 0.66
C ILE A 382 -0.05 -26.15 1.78
N ASP A 383 -0.12 -24.84 1.88
CA ASP A 383 0.48 -24.09 2.96
C ASP A 383 -0.49 -23.89 4.11
N LEU A 384 -0.01 -24.11 5.32
CA LEU A 384 -0.75 -23.90 6.56
C LEU A 384 0.09 -23.06 7.53
N GLU A 385 -0.25 -21.79 7.66
CA GLU A 385 0.36 -20.89 8.64
C GLU A 385 -0.67 -20.45 9.68
N GLY A 386 -0.38 -20.60 10.97
CA GLY A 386 -1.31 -20.20 12.01
C GLY A 386 -1.00 -20.74 13.41
N LEU A 387 -1.98 -20.59 14.29
CA LEU A 387 -1.93 -21.04 15.67
C LEU A 387 -2.31 -22.52 15.78
N ILE A 388 -1.52 -23.31 16.49
CA ILE A 388 -1.83 -24.72 16.79
C ILE A 388 -2.85 -24.77 17.92
N GLU A 389 -3.99 -25.39 17.67
CA GLU A 389 -5.08 -25.56 18.62
C GLU A 389 -5.49 -27.05 18.72
N ASN A 390 -5.41 -27.61 19.93
CA ASN A 390 -5.74 -29.02 20.19
C ASN A 390 -4.96 -30.03 19.31
N GLY A 391 -3.70 -29.70 18.99
CA GLY A 391 -2.83 -30.50 18.13
C GLY A 391 -3.16 -30.41 16.63
N MET A 392 -4.05 -29.52 16.24
CA MET A 392 -4.45 -29.26 14.85
C MET A 392 -4.05 -27.85 14.41
N LEU A 393 -3.90 -27.65 13.12
CA LEU A 393 -3.69 -26.35 12.49
C LEU A 393 -4.86 -26.09 11.55
N TRP A 394 -5.63 -25.02 11.80
CA TRP A 394 -6.84 -24.69 11.05
C TRP A 394 -7.87 -25.84 10.93
N GLY A 395 -7.90 -26.74 11.94
CA GLY A 395 -8.77 -27.90 11.92
C GLY A 395 -8.21 -29.13 11.19
N TYR A 396 -7.04 -29.01 10.56
CA TYR A 396 -6.35 -30.13 9.94
C TYR A 396 -5.58 -30.95 10.97
N SER A 397 -5.78 -32.27 10.93
CA SER A 397 -4.90 -33.23 11.61
C SER A 397 -3.77 -33.67 10.70
N SER A 398 -2.59 -33.97 11.26
CA SER A 398 -1.43 -34.46 10.52
C SER A 398 -0.91 -35.78 11.12
N ASP A 399 -0.25 -36.56 10.29
CA ASP A 399 0.49 -37.77 10.68
C ASP A 399 1.75 -37.45 11.51
N SER A 400 2.16 -36.17 11.51
CA SER A 400 3.25 -35.63 12.35
C SER A 400 2.72 -34.50 13.24
N SER A 401 3.48 -34.15 14.28
CA SER A 401 3.11 -33.04 15.17
C SER A 401 3.49 -31.72 14.55
N TYR A 402 2.57 -30.75 14.51
CA TYR A 402 2.86 -29.36 14.15
C TYR A 402 3.71 -28.61 15.18
N GLY A 403 3.71 -29.07 16.45
CA GLY A 403 4.39 -28.40 17.58
C GLY A 403 3.55 -28.43 18.85
N HIS A 404 3.67 -27.39 19.65
CA HIS A 404 2.94 -27.27 20.91
C HIS A 404 1.68 -26.44 20.74
N ASP A 405 0.58 -26.85 21.39
CA ASP A 405 -0.64 -26.03 21.47
C ASP A 405 -0.33 -24.61 21.94
N GLY A 406 -0.87 -23.63 21.24
CA GLY A 406 -0.64 -22.21 21.51
C GLY A 406 0.65 -21.64 20.89
N SER A 407 1.46 -22.44 20.18
CA SER A 407 2.51 -21.92 19.32
C SER A 407 2.02 -21.74 17.91
N ARG A 408 2.66 -20.85 17.17
CA ARG A 408 2.44 -20.66 15.73
C ARG A 408 3.43 -21.54 14.95
N THR A 409 3.02 -21.93 13.77
CA THR A 409 3.86 -22.65 12.81
C THR A 409 3.46 -22.27 11.40
N ASP A 410 4.41 -22.40 10.51
CA ASP A 410 4.28 -22.31 9.08
C ASP A 410 4.80 -23.61 8.47
N VAL A 411 3.96 -24.32 7.72
CA VAL A 411 4.26 -25.64 7.18
C VAL A 411 3.65 -25.87 5.81
N GLU A 412 4.47 -26.36 4.91
CA GLU A 412 4.02 -26.98 3.66
C GLU A 412 3.63 -28.44 3.92
N CYS A 413 2.42 -28.84 3.54
CA CYS A 413 1.86 -30.16 3.79
C CYS A 413 1.28 -30.78 2.52
N THR A 414 1.31 -32.11 2.43
CA THR A 414 0.57 -32.82 1.40
C THR A 414 -0.90 -33.03 1.82
N LEU A 415 -1.85 -32.52 1.06
CA LEU A 415 -3.29 -32.68 1.28
C LEU A 415 -3.72 -34.14 1.14
N VAL A 416 -4.36 -34.70 2.16
CA VAL A 416 -4.95 -36.03 2.14
C VAL A 416 -6.46 -35.95 1.97
N HIS A 417 -7.11 -35.16 2.81
CA HIS A 417 -8.56 -34.88 2.74
C HIS A 417 -8.81 -33.42 3.07
N ILE A 418 -9.39 -32.69 2.10
CA ILE A 418 -9.74 -31.28 2.26
C ILE A 418 -10.53 -31.06 3.56
N ASN A 419 -10.23 -29.99 4.27
CA ASN A 419 -10.83 -29.59 5.54
C ASN A 419 -10.55 -30.51 6.75
N THR A 420 -9.79 -31.59 6.61
CA THR A 420 -9.65 -32.54 7.73
C THR A 420 -8.26 -33.15 7.95
N GLU A 421 -7.52 -33.49 6.89
CA GLU A 421 -6.32 -34.29 7.04
C GLU A 421 -5.23 -33.91 6.03
N VAL A 422 -4.01 -33.72 6.54
CA VAL A 422 -2.79 -33.52 5.76
C VAL A 422 -1.71 -34.51 6.23
N SER A 423 -0.65 -34.62 5.46
CA SER A 423 0.50 -35.46 5.77
C SER A 423 1.80 -34.86 5.27
N ASN A 424 2.93 -35.44 5.69
CA ASN A 424 4.27 -35.02 5.24
C ASN A 424 4.58 -33.54 5.47
N CYS A 425 4.00 -32.93 6.50
CA CYS A 425 4.22 -31.50 6.79
C CYS A 425 5.70 -31.22 7.08
N ARG A 426 6.22 -30.16 6.47
CA ARG A 426 7.57 -29.65 6.65
C ARG A 426 7.47 -28.20 7.08
N VAL A 427 8.29 -27.80 8.04
CA VAL A 427 8.40 -26.40 8.42
C VAL A 427 9.02 -25.66 7.25
N ASP A 428 8.37 -24.59 6.84
CA ASP A 428 8.92 -23.66 5.87
C ASP A 428 9.92 -22.75 6.62
N ASP A 429 11.17 -22.67 6.11
CA ASP A 429 12.31 -21.99 6.78
C ASP A 429 12.59 -20.62 6.14
#